data_2fdba397fd4174c5f9f7200173442d5e
#
_entry.id   2fdba397fd4174c5f9f7200173442d5e
#
_cell.length_a   1.000
_cell.length_b   1.000
_cell.length_c   1.000
_cell.angle_alpha   90.00
_cell.angle_beta   90.00
_cell.angle_gamma   90.00
#
_symmetry.space_group_name_H-M   'P 1'
#
loop_
_entity.id
_entity.type
_entity.pdbx_description
1 polymer ?
#
loop_
_entity_poly.entity_id
_entity_poly.type
_entity_poly.pdbx_seq_one_letter_code
_entity_poly.pdbx_strand_id
1 'polypeptide(L)' 'MKHREGKMAKYDAKEIADDAMDVFKMIDKDMDLPEWLEAKITKSADYMNSVKDYLTHHMKGDVQEGYS' A
#
# COMPACT_ATOMS: atom_id res chain seq x y z
N MET A 1 -8.32 -12.16 -18.60
CA MET A 1 -8.18 -11.01 -18.26
C MET A 1 -8.14 -10.74 -16.86
N LYS A 2 -9.08 -11.04 -16.16
CA LYS A 2 -9.08 -10.72 -14.82
C LYS A 2 -8.01 -11.37 -14.01
N HIS A 3 -7.67 -12.58 -14.31
CA HIS A 3 -6.64 -13.22 -13.57
C HIS A 3 -5.33 -12.56 -13.78
N ARG A 4 -5.12 -12.10 -14.99
CA ARG A 4 -3.91 -11.48 -15.29
C ARG A 4 -3.80 -10.19 -14.54
N GLU A 5 -4.90 -9.50 -14.44
CA GLU A 5 -4.92 -8.24 -13.73
C GLU A 5 -4.64 -8.44 -12.26
N GLY A 6 -5.16 -9.50 -11.69
CA GLY A 6 -4.90 -9.79 -10.29
C GLY A 6 -3.44 -10.08 -10.03
N LYS A 7 -2.81 -10.79 -10.94
CA LYS A 7 -1.43 -11.11 -10.79
C LYS A 7 -0.56 -9.87 -10.84
N MET A 8 -0.85 -8.97 -11.77
CA MET A 8 -0.09 -7.76 -11.87
C MET A 8 -0.29 -6.89 -10.65
N ALA A 9 -1.51 -6.83 -10.16
CA ALA A 9 -1.79 -6.03 -8.98
C ALA A 9 -1.02 -6.55 -7.78
N LYS A 10 -0.89 -7.85 -7.68
CA LYS A 10 -0.17 -8.44 -6.58
C LYS A 10 1.31 -8.05 -6.62
N TYR A 11 1.90 -8.11 -7.79
CA TYR A 11 3.30 -7.75 -7.92
C TYR A 11 3.51 -6.24 -7.74
N ASP A 12 2.57 -5.45 -8.20
CA ASP A 12 2.64 -4.02 -7.97
C ASP A 12 2.56 -3.72 -6.48
N ALA A 13 1.71 -4.43 -5.78
CA ALA A 13 1.59 -4.22 -4.36
C ALA A 13 2.89 -4.57 -3.64
N LYS A 14 3.54 -5.62 -4.11
CA LYS A 14 4.80 -6.00 -3.51
C LYS A 14 5.85 -4.93 -3.74
N GLU A 15 5.86 -4.37 -4.92
CA GLU A 15 6.81 -3.34 -5.24
C GLU A 15 6.57 -2.10 -4.37
N ILE A 16 5.31 -1.76 -4.17
CA ILE A 16 4.96 -0.64 -3.31
C ILE A 16 5.43 -0.91 -1.90
N ALA A 17 5.24 -2.12 -1.43
CA ALA A 17 5.64 -2.45 -0.08
C ALA A 17 7.15 -2.34 0.09
N ASP A 18 7.89 -2.84 -0.89
CA ASP A 18 9.34 -2.78 -0.84
C ASP A 18 9.83 -1.34 -0.88
N ASP A 19 9.26 -0.55 -1.77
CA ASP A 19 9.66 0.84 -1.91
C ASP A 19 9.29 1.62 -0.66
N ALA A 20 8.14 1.34 -0.10
CA ALA A 20 7.71 2.05 1.10
C ALA A 20 8.65 1.73 2.26
N MET A 21 9.09 0.49 2.35
CA MET A 21 10.01 0.11 3.41
C MET A 21 11.35 0.83 3.23
N ASP A 22 11.80 0.92 1.99
CA ASP A 22 13.05 1.62 1.71
C ASP A 22 12.95 3.08 2.09
N VAL A 23 11.84 3.70 1.73
CA VAL A 23 11.62 5.10 2.05
C VAL A 23 11.58 5.28 3.57
N PHE A 24 10.90 4.38 4.24
CA PHE A 24 10.80 4.44 5.68
C PHE A 24 12.20 4.42 6.31
N LYS A 25 13.06 3.60 5.80
CA LYS A 25 14.41 3.50 6.34
C LYS A 25 15.26 4.71 6.01
N MET A 26 14.97 5.36 4.91
CA MET A 26 15.74 6.52 4.51
C MET A 26 15.36 7.78 5.23
N ILE A 27 14.14 7.88 5.68
CA ILE A 27 13.67 9.09 6.31
C ILE A 27 13.92 9.08 7.80
N ASP A 28 14.63 10.10 8.25
CA ASP A 28 14.90 10.27 9.65
C ASP A 28 13.82 11.17 10.16
N LYS A 29 13.28 10.95 11.31
CA LYS A 29 12.17 11.76 11.79
C LYS A 29 12.52 13.23 11.97
N ASP A 30 13.80 13.55 12.06
CA ASP A 30 14.19 14.93 12.19
C ASP A 30 14.49 15.58 10.85
N MET A 31 14.33 14.85 9.79
CA MET A 31 14.65 15.32 8.49
C MET A 31 13.61 16.30 7.98
N ASP A 32 14.10 17.31 7.28
CA ASP A 32 13.24 18.32 6.73
C ASP A 32 12.94 17.96 5.29
N LEU A 33 11.74 17.62 4.98
CA LEU A 33 11.37 17.23 3.63
C LEU A 33 10.57 18.32 2.94
N PRO A 34 10.73 18.46 1.63
CA PRO A 34 9.91 19.42 0.90
C PRO A 34 8.44 19.06 1.04
N GLU A 35 7.61 20.07 1.02
CA GLU A 35 6.18 19.87 1.17
C GLU A 35 5.60 18.96 0.11
N TRP A 36 6.07 19.10 -1.11
CA TRP A 36 5.51 18.28 -2.18
C TRP A 36 5.82 16.80 -1.95
N LEU A 37 6.96 16.52 -1.36
CA LEU A 37 7.33 15.14 -1.09
C LEU A 37 6.48 14.56 0.03
N GLU A 38 6.29 15.35 1.06
CA GLU A 38 5.42 14.91 2.15
C GLU A 38 4.02 14.66 1.66
N ALA A 39 3.53 15.54 0.79
CA ALA A 39 2.20 15.37 0.25
C ALA A 39 2.09 14.10 -0.57
N LYS A 40 3.11 13.78 -1.32
CA LYS A 40 3.11 12.56 -2.10
C LYS A 40 3.05 11.34 -1.22
N ILE A 41 3.80 11.34 -0.14
CA ILE A 41 3.81 10.22 0.78
C ILE A 41 2.45 10.07 1.43
N THR A 42 1.85 11.17 1.83
CA THR A 42 0.54 11.14 2.46
C THR A 42 -0.52 10.61 1.50
N LYS A 43 -0.48 11.05 0.26
CA LYS A 43 -1.44 10.57 -0.71
C LYS A 43 -1.26 9.10 -0.99
N SER A 44 -0.02 8.65 -1.02
CA SER A 44 0.25 7.24 -1.27
C SER A 44 -0.32 6.40 -0.14
N ALA A 45 -0.18 6.87 1.09
CA ALA A 45 -0.71 6.15 2.23
C ALA A 45 -2.23 6.09 2.17
N ASP A 46 -2.86 7.19 1.76
CA ASP A 46 -4.30 7.22 1.62
C ASP A 46 -4.78 6.26 0.57
N TYR A 47 -4.12 6.24 -0.57
CA TYR A 47 -4.49 5.33 -1.64
C TYR A 47 -4.36 3.87 -1.19
N MET A 48 -3.28 3.55 -0.52
CA MET A 48 -3.08 2.19 -0.08
C MET A 48 -4.10 1.79 0.97
N ASN A 49 -4.44 2.71 1.84
CA ASN A 49 -5.44 2.47 2.83
C ASN A 49 -6.78 2.18 2.19
N SER A 50 -7.14 2.92 1.14
CA SER A 50 -8.39 2.69 0.44
C SER A 50 -8.42 1.33 -0.21
N VAL A 51 -7.31 0.94 -0.82
CA VAL A 51 -7.22 -0.36 -1.46
C VAL A 51 -7.35 -1.47 -0.43
N LYS A 52 -6.68 -1.30 0.68
CA LYS A 52 -6.73 -2.29 1.73
C LYS A 52 -8.14 -2.42 2.29
N ASP A 53 -8.81 -1.30 2.50
CA ASP A 53 -10.17 -1.32 2.99
C ASP A 53 -11.10 -2.03 2.04
N TYR A 54 -10.98 -1.73 0.77
CA TYR A 54 -11.83 -2.35 -0.21
C TYR A 54 -11.64 -3.85 -0.21
N LEU A 55 -10.40 -4.30 -0.23
CA LEU A 55 -10.12 -5.73 -0.25
C LEU A 55 -10.56 -6.41 1.02
N THR A 56 -10.36 -5.75 2.13
CA THR A 56 -10.76 -6.31 3.40
C THR A 56 -12.26 -6.56 3.44
N HIS A 57 -13.03 -5.60 2.95
CA HIS A 57 -14.46 -5.75 2.93
C HIS A 57 -14.91 -6.77 1.93
N HIS A 58 -14.31 -6.77 0.76
CA HIS A 58 -14.70 -7.66 -0.29
C HIS A 58 -14.36 -9.11 -0.01
N MET A 59 -13.27 -9.38 0.63
CA MET A 59 -12.84 -10.72 0.86
C MET A 59 -13.13 -11.21 2.24
N LYS A 60 -13.85 -10.42 3.00
CA LYS A 60 -14.15 -10.75 4.31
C LYS A 60 -14.79 -12.08 4.49
N GLY A 61 -15.72 -12.42 3.67
CA GLY A 61 -16.39 -13.66 3.77
C GLY A 61 -15.52 -14.85 3.49
N ASP A 62 -14.53 -14.66 2.66
CA ASP A 62 -13.69 -15.73 2.28
C ASP A 62 -12.50 -15.92 3.17
N VAL A 63 -11.94 -14.90 3.56
CA VAL A 63 -10.73 -14.94 4.23
C VAL A 63 -10.76 -14.74 5.65
N GLN A 64 -11.79 -14.21 6.14
CA GLN A 64 -11.84 -13.86 7.43
C GLN A 64 -11.52 -14.87 8.43
N GLU A 65 -11.83 -16.03 8.17
CA GLU A 65 -11.54 -17.03 9.09
C GLU A 65 -10.10 -17.18 9.24
N GLY A 66 -9.42 -17.18 8.22
CA GLY A 66 -8.05 -17.35 8.28
C GLY A 66 -7.37 -16.17 8.76
N TYR A 67 -8.00 -15.10 8.71
CA TYR A 67 -7.42 -13.99 9.02
C TYR A 67 -7.60 -13.51 10.27
N SER A 68 -8.65 -13.54 10.66
CA SER A 68 -8.94 -13.06 11.87
C SER A 68 -8.29 -13.57 12.92
#